data_f9b5f33359f20be579f2e4bc96d282ab
#
_entry.id   f9b5f33359f20be579f2e4bc96d282ab
#
_cell.length_a   1.000
_cell.length_b   1.000
_cell.length_c   1.000
_cell.angle_alpha   90.00
_cell.angle_beta   90.00
_cell.angle_gamma   90.00
#
_symmetry.space_group_name_H-M   'P 1'
#
loop_
_entity.id
_entity.type
_entity.pdbx_description
1 polymer ?
#
loop_
_entity_poly.entity_id
_entity_poly.type
_entity_poly.pdbx_seq_one_letter_code
_entity_poly.pdbx_strand_id
1 'polypeptide(L)'
;VEALLAQEPVGLVFDLRGNTGGTLESVCAMLDYLLPAGDVVSRTDSTGTHVIYTSDDHEVDIPMTVLVNEKTASAAELFACALRDYGKAQLVGTTTYGKGSIQSLFTLTDGSSINLTVAKFNPPKSENFEGVGLTPDVEVRLSTEEKQNFYFLNPMDDPQLKKALELLNPPVPTDYIEVPFSPAPTYVPNGNTSAAPDSGESGTPPASSEEAVSSEEPAGDSAA
;
A
#
# COMPACT_ATOMS: atom_id res chain seq x y z
N VAL A 1 -6.82 2.19 -12.57
CA VAL A 1 -7.11 0.85 -13.11
C VAL A 1 -8.22 0.94 -14.14
N GLU A 2 -9.42 1.45 -13.81
CA GLU A 2 -10.58 1.53 -14.71
C GLU A 2 -10.27 2.15 -16.08
N ALA A 3 -9.57 3.28 -16.11
CA ALA A 3 -9.19 3.94 -17.37
C ALA A 3 -8.24 3.10 -18.24
N LEU A 4 -7.46 2.21 -17.63
CA LEU A 4 -6.63 1.24 -18.36
C LEU A 4 -7.47 0.08 -18.86
N LEU A 5 -8.36 -0.46 -18.02
CA LEU A 5 -9.26 -1.55 -18.40
C LEU A 5 -10.20 -1.18 -19.54
N ALA A 6 -10.64 0.07 -19.60
CA ALA A 6 -11.43 0.59 -20.72
C ALA A 6 -10.71 0.54 -22.08
N GLN A 7 -9.40 0.31 -22.10
CA GLN A 7 -8.60 0.13 -23.30
C GLN A 7 -8.41 -1.34 -23.70
N GLU A 8 -9.10 -2.26 -23.02
CA GLU A 8 -9.05 -3.71 -23.23
C GLU A 8 -7.61 -4.28 -23.23
N PRO A 9 -6.79 -3.99 -22.19
CA PRO A 9 -5.41 -4.47 -22.15
C PRO A 9 -5.35 -5.98 -22.07
N VAL A 10 -4.31 -6.58 -22.64
CA VAL A 10 -4.05 -8.03 -22.55
C VAL A 10 -3.50 -8.47 -21.20
N GLY A 11 -3.10 -7.53 -20.36
CA GLY A 11 -2.59 -7.76 -19.00
C GLY A 11 -2.18 -6.45 -18.33
N LEU A 12 -1.88 -6.50 -17.04
CA LEU A 12 -1.45 -5.35 -16.21
C LEU A 12 -0.08 -5.61 -15.60
N VAL A 13 0.76 -4.60 -15.61
CA VAL A 13 2.01 -4.57 -14.84
C VAL A 13 1.87 -3.50 -13.73
N PHE A 14 2.00 -3.90 -12.48
CA PHE A 14 2.07 -2.98 -11.35
C PHE A 14 3.53 -2.76 -10.97
N ASP A 15 4.05 -1.57 -11.12
CA ASP A 15 5.41 -1.23 -10.68
C ASP A 15 5.39 -0.67 -9.26
N LEU A 16 5.79 -1.50 -8.29
CA LEU A 16 5.91 -1.15 -6.87
C LEU A 16 7.35 -0.94 -6.43
N ARG A 17 8.29 -0.87 -7.34
CA ARG A 17 9.70 -0.62 -7.02
C ARG A 17 9.84 0.79 -6.41
N GLY A 18 10.46 0.87 -5.23
CA GLY A 18 10.58 2.13 -4.50
C GLY A 18 9.30 2.60 -3.79
N ASN A 19 8.20 1.85 -3.87
CA ASN A 19 6.97 2.16 -3.14
C ASN A 19 7.07 1.68 -1.69
N THR A 20 7.09 2.59 -0.75
CA THR A 20 7.20 2.30 0.69
C THR A 20 5.87 1.96 1.37
N GLY A 21 4.79 1.85 0.59
CA GLY A 21 3.45 1.57 1.08
C GLY A 21 2.60 2.81 1.26
N GLY A 22 1.57 2.68 2.06
CA GLY A 22 0.58 3.71 2.34
C GLY A 22 -0.39 3.26 3.41
N THR A 23 -1.65 3.67 3.34
CA THR A 23 -2.67 3.26 4.29
C THR A 23 -3.23 1.88 3.96
N LEU A 24 -3.67 1.17 5.00
CA LEU A 24 -4.27 -0.15 4.85
C LEU A 24 -5.60 -0.07 4.09
N GLU A 25 -6.39 0.97 4.35
CA GLU A 25 -7.65 1.20 3.66
C GLU A 25 -7.47 1.33 2.15
N SER A 26 -6.48 2.10 1.71
CA SER A 26 -6.23 2.31 0.28
C SER A 26 -5.81 1.04 -0.43
N VAL A 27 -4.92 0.24 0.17
CA VAL A 27 -4.48 -1.02 -0.44
C VAL A 27 -5.60 -2.04 -0.46
N CYS A 28 -6.42 -2.13 0.60
CA CYS A 28 -7.56 -3.04 0.65
C CYS A 28 -8.63 -2.69 -0.38
N ALA A 29 -8.93 -1.41 -0.59
CA ALA A 29 -9.85 -0.97 -1.63
C ALA A 29 -9.35 -1.30 -3.06
N MET A 30 -8.03 -1.24 -3.28
CA MET A 30 -7.46 -1.67 -4.57
C MET A 30 -7.52 -3.18 -4.73
N LEU A 31 -7.25 -3.94 -3.67
CA LEU A 31 -7.28 -5.39 -3.69
C LEU A 31 -8.70 -5.94 -3.84
N ASP A 32 -9.68 -5.32 -3.20
CA ASP A 32 -11.10 -5.63 -3.36
C ASP A 32 -11.55 -5.55 -4.82
N TYR A 33 -11.06 -4.55 -5.55
CA TYR A 33 -11.34 -4.38 -6.98
C TYR A 33 -10.64 -5.43 -7.88
N LEU A 34 -9.54 -6.03 -7.43
CA LEU A 34 -8.70 -6.92 -8.26
C LEU A 34 -8.87 -8.40 -7.93
N LEU A 35 -9.27 -8.73 -6.70
CA LEU A 35 -9.32 -10.09 -6.18
C LEU A 35 -10.73 -10.68 -6.25
N PRO A 36 -10.86 -12.01 -6.36
CA PRO A 36 -12.14 -12.68 -6.11
C PRO A 36 -12.54 -12.57 -4.64
N ALA A 37 -13.78 -12.94 -4.34
CA ALA A 37 -14.29 -12.97 -2.97
C ALA A 37 -13.39 -13.77 -2.02
N GLY A 38 -13.04 -13.18 -0.89
CA GLY A 38 -12.24 -13.83 0.13
C GLY A 38 -11.52 -12.87 1.08
N ASP A 39 -10.69 -13.44 1.97
CA ASP A 39 -9.91 -12.67 2.94
C ASP A 39 -8.79 -11.89 2.24
N VAL A 40 -8.68 -10.60 2.52
CA VAL A 40 -7.62 -9.73 1.97
C VAL A 40 -6.47 -9.58 2.97
N VAL A 41 -6.80 -9.32 4.22
CA VAL A 41 -5.82 -9.16 5.28
C VAL A 41 -6.40 -9.51 6.64
N SER A 42 -5.60 -10.16 7.47
CA SER A 42 -5.88 -10.36 8.88
C SER A 42 -4.88 -9.59 9.75
N ARG A 43 -5.31 -9.25 10.97
CA ARG A 43 -4.51 -8.61 12.00
C ARG A 43 -4.25 -9.61 13.13
N THR A 44 -3.00 -9.71 13.57
CA THR A 44 -2.61 -10.45 14.77
C THR A 44 -2.12 -9.50 15.84
N ASP A 45 -2.73 -9.53 17.01
CA ASP A 45 -2.33 -8.78 18.21
C ASP A 45 -2.42 -9.66 19.47
N SER A 46 -2.39 -9.06 20.67
CA SER A 46 -2.49 -9.78 21.95
C SER A 46 -3.80 -10.53 22.16
N THR A 47 -4.84 -10.25 21.39
CA THR A 47 -6.16 -10.88 21.48
C THR A 47 -6.34 -12.04 20.48
N GLY A 48 -5.41 -12.21 19.55
CA GLY A 48 -5.42 -13.26 18.53
C GLY A 48 -5.34 -12.73 17.10
N THR A 49 -5.73 -13.58 16.16
CA THR A 49 -5.76 -13.23 14.73
C THR A 49 -7.20 -13.05 14.27
N HIS A 50 -7.47 -11.93 13.62
CA HIS A 50 -8.80 -11.56 13.12
C HIS A 50 -8.71 -11.06 11.70
N VAL A 51 -9.56 -11.54 10.79
CA VAL A 51 -9.75 -10.96 9.46
C VAL A 51 -10.33 -9.56 9.62
N ILE A 52 -9.72 -8.58 8.97
CA ILE A 52 -10.12 -7.18 9.08
C ILE A 52 -10.59 -6.57 7.76
N TYR A 53 -10.25 -7.22 6.62
CA TYR A 53 -10.77 -6.86 5.30
C TYR A 53 -10.99 -8.09 4.46
N THR A 54 -12.08 -8.09 3.70
CA THR A 54 -12.44 -9.10 2.70
C THR A 54 -12.73 -8.42 1.37
N SER A 55 -12.54 -9.13 0.26
CA SER A 55 -13.00 -8.74 -1.08
C SER A 55 -14.36 -9.34 -1.38
N ASP A 56 -15.11 -8.69 -2.26
CA ASP A 56 -16.38 -9.18 -2.78
C ASP A 56 -16.19 -10.10 -4.01
N ASP A 57 -17.24 -10.36 -4.77
CA ASP A 57 -17.21 -11.24 -5.94
C ASP A 57 -16.89 -10.54 -7.27
N HIS A 58 -16.59 -9.23 -7.23
CA HIS A 58 -16.12 -8.48 -8.39
C HIS A 58 -14.60 -8.59 -8.49
N GLU A 59 -14.12 -9.20 -9.55
CA GLU A 59 -12.70 -9.32 -9.79
C GLU A 59 -12.30 -8.85 -11.19
N VAL A 60 -11.07 -8.40 -11.32
CA VAL A 60 -10.44 -8.18 -12.63
C VAL A 60 -9.74 -9.46 -13.05
N ASP A 61 -10.29 -10.14 -14.06
CA ASP A 61 -9.76 -11.42 -14.54
C ASP A 61 -8.92 -11.27 -15.80
N ILE A 62 -7.77 -10.58 -15.67
CA ILE A 62 -6.73 -10.49 -16.70
C ILE A 62 -5.38 -10.83 -16.09
N PRO A 63 -4.40 -11.32 -16.89
CA PRO A 63 -3.05 -11.60 -16.39
C PRO A 63 -2.38 -10.38 -15.77
N MET A 64 -1.68 -10.58 -14.65
CA MET A 64 -0.99 -9.51 -13.94
C MET A 64 0.44 -9.91 -13.58
N THR A 65 1.33 -8.92 -13.53
CA THR A 65 2.64 -9.03 -12.93
C THR A 65 2.91 -7.85 -12.01
N VAL A 66 3.75 -8.03 -10.99
CA VAL A 66 4.12 -6.99 -10.06
C VAL A 66 5.64 -6.87 -9.99
N LEU A 67 6.17 -5.68 -10.29
CA LEU A 67 7.58 -5.37 -10.11
C LEU A 67 7.84 -4.96 -8.67
N VAL A 68 8.82 -5.59 -8.02
CA VAL A 68 9.17 -5.35 -6.63
C VAL A 68 10.68 -5.20 -6.44
N ASN A 69 11.11 -4.46 -5.41
CA ASN A 69 12.50 -4.37 -5.02
C ASN A 69 12.67 -4.19 -3.51
N GLU A 70 13.91 -4.06 -3.05
CA GLU A 70 14.29 -3.90 -1.64
C GLU A 70 13.71 -2.64 -0.95
N LYS A 71 13.10 -1.73 -1.71
CA LYS A 71 12.40 -0.54 -1.19
C LYS A 71 10.88 -0.68 -1.23
N THR A 72 10.36 -1.76 -1.83
CA THR A 72 8.93 -2.09 -1.74
C THR A 72 8.63 -2.50 -0.30
N ALA A 73 7.72 -1.80 0.40
CA ALA A 73 7.51 -2.01 1.83
C ALA A 73 6.03 -1.89 2.26
N SER A 74 5.68 -2.54 3.39
CA SER A 74 4.41 -2.35 4.10
C SER A 74 3.18 -2.67 3.23
N ALA A 75 2.23 -1.73 3.05
CA ALA A 75 1.03 -1.91 2.24
C ALA A 75 1.34 -2.32 0.78
N ALA A 76 2.49 -1.90 0.22
CA ALA A 76 2.92 -2.32 -1.11
C ALA A 76 3.32 -3.81 -1.13
N GLU A 77 3.89 -4.32 -0.03
CA GLU A 77 4.17 -5.75 0.11
C GLU A 77 2.88 -6.55 0.27
N LEU A 78 1.90 -6.04 1.05
CA LEU A 78 0.58 -6.67 1.16
C LEU A 78 -0.10 -6.77 -0.20
N PHE A 79 -0.08 -5.70 -1.00
CA PHE A 79 -0.63 -5.70 -2.36
C PHE A 79 -0.01 -6.80 -3.23
N ALA A 80 1.31 -6.84 -3.28
CA ALA A 80 2.04 -7.83 -4.07
C ALA A 80 1.76 -9.27 -3.59
N CYS A 81 1.79 -9.47 -2.25
CA CYS A 81 1.57 -10.77 -1.64
C CYS A 81 0.14 -11.27 -1.88
N ALA A 82 -0.86 -10.42 -1.70
CA ALA A 82 -2.26 -10.79 -1.88
C ALA A 82 -2.57 -11.19 -3.33
N LEU A 83 -2.09 -10.44 -4.32
CA LEU A 83 -2.25 -10.84 -5.73
C LEU A 83 -1.57 -12.18 -6.03
N ARG A 84 -0.38 -12.44 -5.47
CA ARG A 84 0.31 -13.73 -5.59
C ARG A 84 -0.46 -14.85 -4.91
N ASP A 85 -0.94 -14.63 -3.69
CA ASP A 85 -1.66 -15.62 -2.89
C ASP A 85 -2.96 -16.10 -3.57
N TYR A 86 -3.60 -15.22 -4.31
CA TYR A 86 -4.77 -15.54 -5.13
C TYR A 86 -4.42 -16.07 -6.53
N GLY A 87 -3.13 -16.16 -6.87
CA GLY A 87 -2.68 -16.62 -8.19
C GLY A 87 -2.98 -15.64 -9.33
N LYS A 88 -3.26 -14.36 -9.00
CA LYS A 88 -3.56 -13.31 -9.98
C LYS A 88 -2.31 -12.70 -10.58
N ALA A 89 -1.17 -12.71 -9.88
CA ALA A 89 0.07 -12.12 -10.37
C ALA A 89 1.30 -12.93 -9.99
N GLN A 90 2.36 -12.80 -10.81
CA GLN A 90 3.71 -13.21 -10.50
C GLN A 90 4.55 -11.99 -10.11
N LEU A 91 5.40 -12.14 -9.08
CA LEU A 91 6.31 -11.10 -8.61
C LEU A 91 7.63 -11.19 -9.37
N VAL A 92 8.10 -10.07 -9.90
CA VAL A 92 9.36 -9.96 -10.65
C VAL A 92 10.25 -8.89 -10.00
N GLY A 93 11.52 -9.19 -9.81
CA GLY A 93 12.47 -8.20 -9.28
C GLY A 93 13.40 -8.75 -8.22
N THR A 94 13.49 -8.11 -7.06
CA THR A 94 14.31 -8.54 -5.92
C THR A 94 13.49 -8.58 -4.64
N THR A 95 14.00 -9.28 -3.62
CA THR A 95 13.33 -9.40 -2.31
C THR A 95 12.96 -8.03 -1.75
N THR A 96 11.76 -7.92 -1.21
CA THR A 96 11.20 -6.68 -0.67
C THR A 96 11.74 -6.36 0.73
N TYR A 97 11.31 -5.26 1.32
CA TYR A 97 11.83 -4.73 2.58
C TYR A 97 11.51 -5.62 3.80
N GLY A 98 10.29 -6.13 3.89
CA GLY A 98 9.84 -6.94 5.03
C GLY A 98 9.26 -6.12 6.19
N LYS A 99 8.26 -5.26 5.92
CA LYS A 99 7.52 -4.54 6.96
C LYS A 99 6.10 -5.07 7.05
N GLY A 100 5.87 -6.08 7.88
CA GLY A 100 4.57 -6.71 8.14
C GLY A 100 3.93 -6.28 9.47
N SER A 101 4.36 -5.15 10.06
CA SER A 101 3.88 -4.64 11.34
C SER A 101 2.97 -3.42 11.21
N ILE A 102 1.98 -3.32 12.12
CA ILE A 102 1.09 -2.17 12.27
C ILE A 102 1.60 -1.30 13.40
N GLN A 103 1.79 -0.03 13.14
CA GLN A 103 2.21 0.96 14.11
C GLN A 103 1.09 1.96 14.39
N SER A 104 0.95 2.37 15.65
CA SER A 104 0.01 3.40 16.08
C SER A 104 0.74 4.52 16.79
N LEU A 105 0.33 5.75 16.50
CA LEU A 105 0.83 6.96 17.13
C LEU A 105 -0.03 7.28 18.35
N PHE A 106 0.61 7.41 19.51
CA PHE A 106 -0.04 7.80 20.75
C PHE A 106 0.47 9.19 21.17
N THR A 107 -0.43 10.15 21.26
CA THR A 107 -0.11 11.50 21.74
C THR A 107 -0.12 11.51 23.26
N LEU A 108 0.94 12.06 23.86
CA LEU A 108 1.10 12.17 25.31
C LEU A 108 0.55 13.52 25.81
N THR A 109 0.37 13.65 27.13
CA THR A 109 -0.24 14.83 27.77
C THR A 109 0.57 16.13 27.60
N ASP A 110 1.86 16.01 27.33
CA ASP A 110 2.78 17.12 27.09
C ASP A 110 2.85 17.54 25.58
N GLY A 111 2.02 16.88 24.71
CA GLY A 111 2.00 17.13 23.28
C GLY A 111 3.05 16.36 22.48
N SER A 112 3.93 15.62 23.12
CA SER A 112 4.83 14.67 22.44
C SER A 112 4.06 13.44 21.97
N SER A 113 4.67 12.63 21.11
CA SER A 113 4.04 11.42 20.60
C SER A 113 5.00 10.24 20.60
N ILE A 114 4.46 9.06 20.84
CA ILE A 114 5.19 7.79 20.75
C ILE A 114 4.55 6.91 19.67
N ASN A 115 5.38 6.35 18.81
CA ASN A 115 4.95 5.42 17.78
C ASN A 115 5.29 3.99 18.21
N LEU A 116 4.28 3.15 18.40
CA LEU A 116 4.44 1.78 18.89
C LEU A 116 3.92 0.77 17.89
N THR A 117 4.61 -0.35 17.75
CA THR A 117 4.09 -1.53 17.07
C THR A 117 3.02 -2.18 17.95
N VAL A 118 1.79 -2.23 17.43
CA VAL A 118 0.61 -2.73 18.17
C VAL A 118 0.07 -4.04 17.63
N ALA A 119 0.43 -4.41 16.40
CA ALA A 119 -0.04 -5.63 15.76
C ALA A 119 0.86 -6.01 14.56
N LYS A 120 0.62 -7.18 14.01
CA LYS A 120 1.08 -7.58 12.68
C LYS A 120 -0.12 -7.70 11.76
N PHE A 121 0.06 -7.39 10.49
CA PHE A 121 -0.92 -7.72 9.46
C PHE A 121 -0.41 -8.93 8.67
N ASN A 122 -1.30 -9.84 8.32
CA ASN A 122 -0.93 -11.03 7.57
C ASN A 122 -1.66 -11.02 6.22
N PRO A 123 -0.97 -11.42 5.16
CA PRO A 123 -1.57 -11.61 3.84
C PRO A 123 -2.62 -12.73 3.87
N PRO A 124 -3.39 -12.91 2.78
CA PRO A 124 -4.53 -13.84 2.75
C PRO A 124 -4.17 -15.31 3.04
N LYS A 125 -3.07 -15.80 2.47
CA LYS A 125 -2.68 -17.23 2.53
C LYS A 125 -1.24 -17.44 2.94
N SER A 126 -0.34 -16.49 2.64
CA SER A 126 1.07 -16.56 3.00
C SER A 126 1.31 -16.19 4.45
N GLU A 127 2.47 -16.57 4.98
CA GLU A 127 2.91 -16.13 6.30
C GLU A 127 3.27 -14.64 6.30
N ASN A 128 3.29 -14.04 7.50
CA ASN A 128 3.73 -12.66 7.68
C ASN A 128 5.20 -12.50 7.27
N PHE A 129 5.49 -11.48 6.50
CA PHE A 129 6.81 -11.21 5.91
C PHE A 129 7.70 -10.26 6.75
N GLU A 130 7.33 -9.98 8.01
CA GLU A 130 8.10 -9.08 8.90
C GLU A 130 9.55 -9.53 9.04
N GLY A 131 10.50 -8.65 8.71
CA GLY A 131 11.93 -8.88 8.80
C GLY A 131 12.54 -9.79 7.73
N VAL A 132 11.72 -10.37 6.84
CA VAL A 132 12.16 -11.31 5.80
C VAL A 132 11.94 -10.75 4.39
N GLY A 133 10.82 -10.06 4.18
CA GLY A 133 10.37 -9.59 2.88
C GLY A 133 9.75 -10.70 2.02
N LEU A 134 9.24 -10.30 0.86
CA LEU A 134 8.72 -11.20 -0.16
C LEU A 134 9.82 -11.53 -1.16
N THR A 135 10.15 -12.80 -1.29
CA THR A 135 10.99 -13.26 -2.38
C THR A 135 10.17 -13.27 -3.67
N PRO A 136 10.62 -12.64 -4.77
CA PRO A 136 9.90 -12.66 -6.03
C PRO A 136 9.87 -14.06 -6.64
N ASP A 137 8.83 -14.35 -7.44
CA ASP A 137 8.72 -15.62 -8.19
C ASP A 137 9.79 -15.72 -9.27
N VAL A 138 10.15 -14.55 -9.85
CA VAL A 138 11.22 -14.44 -10.86
C VAL A 138 12.22 -13.36 -10.42
N GLU A 139 13.39 -13.80 -9.98
CA GLU A 139 14.45 -12.87 -9.58
C GLU A 139 15.13 -12.27 -10.83
N VAL A 140 15.08 -10.95 -10.94
CA VAL A 140 15.79 -10.16 -11.96
C VAL A 140 16.50 -9.01 -11.28
N ARG A 141 17.82 -9.00 -11.30
CA ARG A 141 18.64 -7.96 -10.68
C ARG A 141 19.07 -6.93 -11.70
N LEU A 142 18.90 -5.66 -11.35
CA LEU A 142 19.47 -4.57 -12.13
C LEU A 142 20.99 -4.50 -11.89
N SER A 143 21.74 -4.18 -12.92
CA SER A 143 23.16 -3.82 -12.82
C SER A 143 23.36 -2.55 -11.98
N THR A 144 24.60 -2.25 -11.61
CA THR A 144 24.91 -1.02 -10.87
C THR A 144 24.55 0.23 -11.67
N GLU A 145 24.78 0.22 -12.97
CA GLU A 145 24.47 1.34 -13.86
C GLU A 145 22.95 1.55 -13.97
N GLU A 146 22.17 0.48 -14.19
CA GLU A 146 20.71 0.53 -14.25
C GLU A 146 20.11 1.04 -12.94
N LYS A 147 20.64 0.63 -11.77
CA LYS A 147 20.20 1.13 -10.47
C LYS A 147 20.47 2.62 -10.29
N GLN A 148 21.63 3.10 -10.73
CA GLN A 148 21.99 4.53 -10.64
C GLN A 148 21.11 5.40 -11.53
N ASN A 149 20.71 4.88 -12.69
CA ASN A 149 19.89 5.55 -13.69
C ASN A 149 18.41 5.14 -13.64
N PHE A 150 17.96 4.48 -12.59
CA PHE A 150 16.66 3.83 -12.52
C PHE A 150 15.49 4.72 -13.00
N TYR A 151 15.42 5.96 -12.55
CA TYR A 151 14.36 6.90 -12.92
C TYR A 151 14.47 7.46 -14.37
N PHE A 152 15.58 7.22 -15.02
CA PHE A 152 15.85 7.64 -16.40
C PHE A 152 15.98 6.46 -17.35
N LEU A 153 15.85 5.24 -16.83
CA LEU A 153 15.91 4.04 -17.63
C LEU A 153 14.74 4.02 -18.61
N ASN A 154 15.02 3.85 -19.89
CA ASN A 154 13.98 3.67 -20.88
C ASN A 154 13.20 2.39 -20.52
N PRO A 155 11.85 2.43 -20.42
CA PRO A 155 11.05 1.24 -20.13
C PRO A 155 11.36 0.05 -21.03
N MET A 156 11.70 0.29 -22.31
CA MET A 156 12.07 -0.76 -23.24
C MET A 156 13.45 -1.35 -23.00
N ASP A 157 14.29 -0.74 -22.16
CA ASP A 157 15.60 -1.26 -21.78
C ASP A 157 15.63 -1.86 -20.37
N ASP A 158 14.55 -1.68 -19.61
CA ASP A 158 14.39 -2.21 -18.25
C ASP A 158 14.26 -3.76 -18.29
N PRO A 159 15.24 -4.52 -17.79
CA PRO A 159 15.20 -5.98 -17.83
C PRO A 159 14.12 -6.57 -16.94
N GLN A 160 13.74 -5.89 -15.84
CA GLN A 160 12.66 -6.33 -14.96
C GLN A 160 11.30 -6.16 -15.64
N LEU A 161 11.07 -5.00 -16.27
CA LEU A 161 9.84 -4.75 -17.03
C LEU A 161 9.73 -5.69 -18.25
N LYS A 162 10.80 -5.88 -18.99
CA LYS A 162 10.84 -6.88 -20.09
C LYS A 162 10.40 -8.25 -19.61
N LYS A 163 10.94 -8.68 -18.46
CA LYS A 163 10.59 -9.99 -17.90
C LYS A 163 9.15 -10.07 -17.44
N ALA A 164 8.63 -9.00 -16.84
CA ALA A 164 7.23 -8.92 -16.46
C ALA A 164 6.28 -9.00 -17.66
N LEU A 165 6.62 -8.31 -18.75
CA LEU A 165 5.85 -8.37 -20.01
C LEU A 165 5.91 -9.76 -20.66
N GLU A 166 7.06 -10.43 -20.64
CA GLU A 166 7.19 -11.82 -21.14
C GLU A 166 6.27 -12.80 -20.39
N LEU A 167 6.11 -12.62 -19.09
CA LEU A 167 5.27 -13.48 -18.25
C LEU A 167 3.77 -13.28 -18.50
N LEU A 168 3.36 -12.11 -18.94
CA LEU A 168 1.96 -11.85 -19.36
C LEU A 168 1.61 -12.59 -20.67
N ASN A 169 2.63 -13.12 -21.36
CA ASN A 169 2.48 -13.86 -22.60
C ASN A 169 1.60 -13.16 -23.68
N PRO A 170 1.69 -11.83 -23.85
CA PRO A 170 1.11 -11.26 -25.05
C PRO A 170 1.93 -11.78 -26.24
N PRO A 171 1.33 -12.18 -27.35
CA PRO A 171 2.06 -12.27 -28.60
C PRO A 171 2.69 -10.90 -28.81
N VAL A 172 4.04 -10.83 -28.85
CA VAL A 172 4.75 -9.57 -29.08
C VAL A 172 4.19 -9.00 -30.39
N PRO A 173 3.48 -7.83 -30.37
CA PRO A 173 3.05 -7.22 -31.59
C PRO A 173 4.32 -6.87 -32.37
N THR A 174 4.47 -7.40 -33.56
CA THR A 174 5.54 -7.02 -34.48
C THR A 174 5.44 -5.57 -34.93
N ASP A 175 4.33 -4.92 -34.61
CA ASP A 175 3.97 -3.55 -34.98
C ASP A 175 3.84 -2.68 -33.71
N TYR A 176 4.93 -2.64 -32.92
CA TYR A 176 4.97 -1.74 -31.78
C TYR A 176 4.96 -0.30 -32.28
N ILE A 177 3.80 0.35 -32.18
CA ILE A 177 3.72 1.80 -32.40
C ILE A 177 4.37 2.43 -31.17
N GLU A 178 5.58 2.97 -31.34
CA GLU A 178 6.19 3.86 -30.35
C GLU A 178 5.22 5.02 -30.12
N VAL A 179 4.40 4.92 -29.08
CA VAL A 179 3.65 6.08 -28.60
C VAL A 179 4.70 7.00 -27.99
N PRO A 180 4.95 8.20 -28.56
CA PRO A 180 5.95 9.09 -28.03
C PRO A 180 5.62 9.35 -26.55
N PHE A 181 6.60 9.11 -25.67
CA PHE A 181 6.48 9.40 -24.25
C PHE A 181 6.08 10.86 -24.09
N SER A 182 4.82 11.10 -23.80
CA SER A 182 4.39 12.42 -23.34
C SER A 182 4.80 12.50 -21.88
N PRO A 183 5.75 13.37 -21.50
CA PRO A 183 6.09 13.52 -20.09
C PRO A 183 4.79 13.82 -19.34
N ALA A 184 4.60 13.15 -18.22
CA ALA A 184 3.47 13.40 -17.34
C ALA A 184 3.30 14.90 -17.17
N PRO A 185 2.07 15.45 -17.27
CA PRO A 185 1.85 16.87 -17.08
C PRO A 185 2.50 17.27 -15.77
N THR A 186 3.45 18.20 -15.83
CA THR A 186 4.06 18.77 -14.63
C THR A 186 2.92 19.20 -13.72
N TYR A 187 2.86 18.59 -12.53
CA TYR A 187 1.91 19.01 -11.50
C TYR A 187 2.17 20.51 -11.24
N VAL A 188 1.30 21.34 -11.79
CA VAL A 188 1.23 22.76 -11.44
C VAL A 188 0.34 22.79 -10.20
N PRO A 189 0.85 23.11 -9.00
CA PRO A 189 0.01 23.31 -7.84
C PRO A 189 -1.02 24.36 -8.23
N ASN A 190 -2.31 24.03 -8.13
CA ASN A 190 -3.37 24.98 -8.34
C ASN A 190 -3.06 26.20 -7.48
N GLY A 191 -2.73 27.31 -8.14
CA GLY A 191 -2.40 28.58 -7.52
C GLY A 191 -3.65 29.20 -6.91
N ASN A 192 -4.18 28.56 -5.87
CA ASN A 192 -5.10 29.19 -4.94
C ASN A 192 -4.28 29.80 -3.81
N THR A 193 -3.50 30.85 -4.16
CA THR A 193 -3.07 31.83 -3.19
C THR A 193 -4.29 32.63 -2.78
N SER A 194 -5.10 32.06 -1.86
CA SER A 194 -5.94 32.90 -1.03
C SER A 194 -4.98 33.74 -0.19
N ALA A 195 -4.98 35.02 -0.44
CA ALA A 195 -4.29 36.00 0.36
C ALA A 195 -4.52 35.71 1.86
N ALA A 196 -3.44 35.65 2.63
CA ALA A 196 -3.53 35.61 4.08
C ALA A 196 -4.37 36.81 4.54
N PRO A 197 -5.39 36.62 5.37
CA PRO A 197 -6.04 37.74 6.01
C PRO A 197 -5.06 38.37 6.99
N ASP A 198 -4.97 39.67 6.88
CA ASP A 198 -4.25 40.61 7.73
C ASP A 198 -4.46 40.29 9.22
N SER A 199 -3.37 40.33 9.97
CA SER A 199 -3.30 40.14 11.40
C SER A 199 -4.00 41.31 12.12
N GLY A 200 -5.23 41.11 12.57
CA GLY A 200 -5.94 42.05 13.41
C GLY A 200 -7.03 41.35 14.21
N GLU A 201 -6.86 41.46 15.53
CA GLU A 201 -7.78 41.21 16.61
C GLU A 201 -7.74 39.87 17.35
N SER A 202 -7.24 40.02 18.57
CA SER A 202 -7.31 39.12 19.70
C SER A 202 -8.78 38.76 20.07
N GLY A 203 -9.17 37.53 19.78
CA GLY A 203 -10.45 36.97 20.27
C GLY A 203 -10.16 35.78 21.18
N THR A 204 -10.54 35.91 22.43
CA THR A 204 -10.49 34.90 23.48
C THR A 204 -11.27 33.66 23.07
N PRO A 205 -10.78 32.44 23.28
CA PRO A 205 -11.56 31.23 22.97
C PRO A 205 -12.69 31.03 23.99
N PRO A 206 -13.83 30.50 23.55
CA PRO A 206 -14.93 30.20 24.47
C PRO A 206 -14.59 29.00 25.35
N ALA A 207 -14.95 29.08 26.62
CA ALA A 207 -14.81 28.08 27.66
C ALA A 207 -15.54 26.78 27.27
N SER A 208 -14.84 25.66 27.35
CA SER A 208 -15.41 24.31 27.27
C SER A 208 -16.21 24.06 28.56
N SER A 209 -17.51 23.73 28.42
CA SER A 209 -18.36 23.24 29.48
C SER A 209 -17.88 21.82 29.90
N GLU A 210 -17.41 21.73 31.15
CA GLU A 210 -17.22 20.47 31.86
C GLU A 210 -18.59 19.89 32.23
N GLU A 211 -18.95 18.75 31.64
CA GLU A 211 -19.97 17.88 32.24
C GLU A 211 -19.31 16.95 33.24
N ALA A 212 -19.57 17.19 34.50
CA ALA A 212 -19.16 16.34 35.62
C ALA A 212 -20.00 15.06 35.63
N VAL A 213 -19.35 13.94 35.39
CA VAL A 213 -19.92 12.61 35.70
C VAL A 213 -19.57 12.26 37.13
N SER A 214 -20.63 12.26 37.99
CA SER A 214 -20.57 11.84 39.38
C SER A 214 -20.23 10.35 39.52
N SER A 215 -19.15 10.05 40.20
CA SER A 215 -18.81 8.70 40.68
C SER A 215 -19.63 8.41 41.94
N GLU A 216 -20.58 7.51 41.86
CA GLU A 216 -21.15 6.84 43.06
C GLU A 216 -20.28 5.62 43.42
N GLU A 217 -19.65 5.70 44.57
CA GLU A 217 -19.08 4.54 45.28
C GLU A 217 -20.23 3.70 45.88
N PRO A 218 -20.16 2.35 45.79
CA PRO A 218 -20.97 1.53 46.66
C PRO A 218 -20.22 1.27 47.97
N ALA A 219 -20.89 1.67 49.05
CA ALA A 219 -20.49 1.44 50.44
C ALA A 219 -20.32 -0.03 50.73
N GLY A 220 -19.20 -0.34 51.43
CA GLY A 220 -18.97 -1.64 52.01
C GLY A 220 -19.97 -1.99 53.11
N ASP A 221 -20.37 -3.26 53.14
CA ASP A 221 -20.97 -3.85 54.34
C ASP A 221 -20.04 -4.94 54.86
N SER A 222 -19.65 -4.72 56.10
CA SER A 222 -18.87 -5.58 56.96
C SER A 222 -19.84 -6.31 57.87
N ALA A 223 -19.84 -7.63 57.90
CA ALA A 223 -20.04 -8.38 59.13
C ALA A 223 -20.09 -9.92 58.93
N ALA A 224 -19.36 -10.57 59.84
CA ALA A 224 -19.37 -11.96 60.29
C ALA A 224 -18.58 -12.99 59.49
#